data_ee7ecf814658844ca803941412bc2d5a
#
_entry.id   ee7ecf814658844ca803941412bc2d5a
#
_cell.length_a   1.000
_cell.length_b   1.000
_cell.length_c   1.000
_cell.angle_alpha   90.00
_cell.angle_beta   90.00
_cell.angle_gamma   90.00
#
_symmetry.space_group_name_H-M   'P 1'
#
loop_
_entity.id
_entity.type
_entity.pdbx_description
1 polymer ?
#
loop_
_entity_poly.entity_id
_entity_poly.type
_entity_poly.pdbx_seq_one_letter_code
_entity_poly.pdbx_strand_id
1 'polypeptide(L)'
;LEMYQWVYRKLGFEVADEAYLVYFNGKKNEPMFYQQLNFDLHVIKLECNDIWVEDAIVHARSLLMQETLPSASDSCEKCTYLKKRWQLAQKL
;
A
#
# COMPACT_ATOMS: atom_id res chain seq x y z
N LEU A 1 4.93 -3.69 -5.02
CA LEU A 1 5.68 -4.45 -6.03
C LEU A 1 6.54 -5.53 -5.38
N GLU A 2 7.33 -5.24 -4.36
CA GLU A 2 8.26 -6.18 -3.71
C GLU A 2 7.55 -7.40 -3.11
N MET A 3 6.37 -7.24 -2.53
CA MET A 3 5.57 -8.38 -2.05
C MET A 3 5.18 -9.32 -3.20
N TYR A 4 4.83 -8.79 -4.37
CA TYR A 4 4.56 -9.62 -5.56
C TYR A 4 5.80 -10.38 -6.01
N GLN A 5 6.96 -9.75 -6.02
CA GLN A 5 8.22 -10.43 -6.35
C GLN A 5 8.49 -11.58 -5.39
N TRP A 6 8.31 -11.36 -4.08
CA TRP A 6 8.47 -12.39 -3.06
C TRP A 6 7.52 -13.57 -3.28
N VAL A 7 6.23 -13.29 -3.53
CA VAL A 7 5.23 -14.34 -3.81
C VAL A 7 5.61 -15.16 -5.03
N TYR A 8 5.97 -14.51 -6.15
CA TYR A 8 6.34 -15.22 -7.37
C TYR A 8 7.62 -16.05 -7.20
N ARG A 9 8.61 -15.56 -6.47
CA ARG A 9 9.81 -16.34 -6.13
C ARG A 9 9.48 -17.56 -5.28
N LYS A 10 8.58 -17.42 -4.30
CA LYS A 10 8.11 -18.57 -3.49
C LYS A 10 7.32 -19.58 -4.34
N LEU A 11 6.67 -19.18 -5.40
CA LEU A 11 6.00 -20.05 -6.36
C LEU A 11 6.96 -20.70 -7.38
N GLY A 12 8.26 -20.38 -7.33
CA GLY A 12 9.29 -20.98 -8.17
C GLY A 12 9.54 -20.25 -9.50
N PHE A 13 9.03 -19.02 -9.66
CA PHE A 13 9.33 -18.21 -10.83
C PHE A 13 10.66 -17.48 -10.69
N GLU A 14 11.36 -17.34 -11.80
CA GLU A 14 12.47 -16.39 -11.91
C GLU A 14 11.90 -14.97 -11.98
N VAL A 15 12.32 -14.11 -11.07
CA VAL A 15 11.80 -12.75 -10.95
C VAL A 15 12.95 -11.76 -10.98
N ALA A 16 12.86 -10.78 -11.86
CA ALA A 16 13.83 -9.68 -11.93
C ALA A 16 13.81 -8.82 -10.65
N ASP A 17 14.93 -8.19 -10.36
CA ASP A 17 15.05 -7.23 -9.24
C ASP A 17 14.50 -5.84 -9.62
N GLU A 18 14.14 -5.67 -10.89
CA GLU A 18 13.57 -4.42 -11.41
C GLU A 18 12.06 -4.56 -11.60
N ALA A 19 11.34 -3.49 -11.31
CA ALA A 19 9.93 -3.38 -11.62
C ALA A 19 9.64 -2.04 -12.30
N TYR A 20 8.52 -1.98 -12.99
CA TYR A 20 8.11 -0.80 -13.74
C TYR A 20 6.71 -0.39 -13.32
N LEU A 21 6.54 0.89 -13.00
CA LEU A 21 5.23 1.52 -12.86
C LEU A 21 4.91 2.24 -14.16
N VAL A 22 3.75 1.93 -14.70
CA VAL A 22 3.24 2.58 -15.90
C VAL A 22 2.06 3.44 -15.51
N TYR A 23 2.23 4.77 -15.60
CA TYR A 23 1.20 5.74 -15.30
C TYR A 23 0.52 6.24 -16.56
N PHE A 24 -0.79 6.19 -16.55
CA PHE A 24 -1.65 6.80 -17.57
C PHE A 24 -2.42 7.95 -16.93
N ASN A 25 -2.01 9.18 -17.20
CA ASN A 25 -2.73 10.36 -16.75
C ASN A 25 -3.64 10.89 -17.85
N GLY A 26 -4.94 10.83 -17.64
CA GLY A 26 -5.92 11.41 -18.56
C GLY A 26 -5.78 12.93 -18.61
N LYS A 27 -5.73 13.48 -19.81
CA LYS A 27 -5.68 14.93 -20.05
C LYS A 27 -7.07 15.54 -19.84
N LYS A 28 -7.33 16.07 -18.67
CA LYS A 28 -8.62 16.67 -18.30
C LYS A 28 -8.78 18.14 -18.74
N ASN A 29 -7.69 18.78 -19.17
CA ASN A 29 -7.68 20.20 -19.56
C ASN A 29 -7.80 20.41 -21.08
N GLU A 30 -8.17 19.38 -21.82
CA GLU A 30 -8.46 19.48 -23.25
C GLU A 30 -9.75 20.32 -23.47
N PRO A 31 -9.78 21.20 -24.49
CA PRO A 31 -10.90 22.09 -24.70
C PRO A 31 -12.19 21.38 -25.13
N MET A 32 -12.09 20.18 -25.67
CA MET A 32 -13.21 19.35 -26.11
C MET A 32 -12.88 17.86 -26.03
N PHE A 33 -13.92 17.06 -25.82
CA PHE A 33 -13.91 15.61 -25.97
C PHE A 33 -14.28 15.22 -27.41
N TYR A 34 -13.30 15.05 -28.27
CA TYR A 34 -13.50 14.61 -29.66
C TYR A 34 -13.70 13.10 -29.81
N GLN A 35 -14.49 12.47 -28.94
CA GLN A 35 -14.65 11.00 -28.86
C GLN A 35 -13.32 10.26 -28.59
N GLN A 36 -12.35 10.94 -28.02
CA GLN A 36 -11.05 10.42 -27.66
C GLN A 36 -10.65 10.93 -26.30
N LEU A 37 -10.08 10.02 -25.47
CA LEU A 37 -9.38 10.38 -24.25
C LEU A 37 -7.89 10.31 -24.50
N ASN A 38 -7.22 11.43 -24.37
CA ASN A 38 -5.78 11.51 -24.47
C ASN A 38 -5.13 11.30 -23.12
N PHE A 39 -4.05 10.53 -23.08
CA PHE A 39 -3.31 10.21 -21.88
C PHE A 39 -1.82 10.58 -22.04
N ASP A 40 -1.24 11.05 -20.94
CA ASP A 40 0.21 11.09 -20.80
C ASP A 40 0.67 9.78 -20.19
N LEU A 41 1.62 9.13 -20.87
CA LEU A 41 2.22 7.88 -20.44
C LEU A 41 3.58 8.14 -19.79
N HIS A 42 3.73 7.69 -18.55
CA HIS A 42 5.00 7.73 -17.82
C HIS A 42 5.39 6.34 -17.37
N VAL A 43 6.61 5.93 -17.70
CA VAL A 43 7.19 4.66 -17.23
C VAL A 43 8.27 4.96 -16.22
N ILE A 44 8.09 4.48 -14.99
CA ILE A 44 9.02 4.65 -13.89
C ILE A 44 9.65 3.31 -13.58
N LYS A 45 10.97 3.21 -13.76
CA LYS A 45 11.76 2.05 -13.35
C LYS A 45 12.06 2.13 -11.86
N LEU A 46 11.86 1.02 -11.16
CA LEU A 46 12.13 0.87 -9.73
C LEU A 46 13.06 -0.32 -9.52
N GLU A 47 14.08 -0.12 -8.74
CA GLU A 47 14.86 -1.22 -8.18
C GLU A 47 14.15 -1.70 -6.91
N CYS A 48 13.84 -2.99 -6.86
CA CYS A 48 13.04 -3.59 -5.81
C CYS A 48 13.87 -4.61 -5.04
N ASN A 49 13.60 -4.69 -3.73
CA ASN A 49 14.23 -5.66 -2.85
C ASN A 49 13.17 -6.27 -1.93
N ASP A 50 12.94 -7.57 -2.05
CA ASP A 50 11.93 -8.30 -1.30
C ASP A 50 12.44 -8.97 -0.02
N ILE A 51 13.71 -8.73 0.38
CA ILE A 51 14.33 -9.37 1.56
C ILE A 51 13.54 -9.11 2.83
N TRP A 52 12.97 -7.92 2.98
CA TRP A 52 12.21 -7.51 4.17
C TRP A 52 10.84 -8.19 4.32
N VAL A 53 10.29 -8.75 3.23
CA VAL A 53 8.89 -9.20 3.16
C VAL A 53 8.61 -10.37 4.10
N GLU A 54 9.49 -11.37 4.12
CA GLU A 54 9.32 -12.57 4.96
C GLU A 54 9.30 -12.21 6.45
N ASP A 55 10.24 -11.40 6.90
CA ASP A 55 10.31 -10.93 8.29
C ASP A 55 9.09 -10.11 8.68
N ALA A 56 8.60 -9.26 7.77
CA ALA A 56 7.37 -8.47 7.99
C ALA A 56 6.13 -9.36 8.14
N ILE A 57 6.00 -10.42 7.35
CA ILE A 57 4.91 -11.38 7.45
C ILE A 57 4.96 -12.16 8.78
N VAL A 58 6.15 -12.64 9.15
CA VAL A 58 6.34 -13.33 10.43
C VAL A 58 6.00 -12.42 11.60
N HIS A 59 6.44 -11.17 11.56
CA HIS A 59 6.13 -10.17 12.58
C HIS A 59 4.62 -9.86 12.64
N ALA A 60 3.97 -9.67 11.50
CA ALA A 60 2.52 -9.47 11.45
C ALA A 60 1.76 -10.66 12.08
N ARG A 61 2.17 -11.89 11.78
CA ARG A 61 1.59 -13.08 12.41
C ARG A 61 1.80 -13.10 13.92
N SER A 62 2.99 -12.75 14.40
CA SER A 62 3.27 -12.70 15.84
C SER A 62 2.37 -11.70 16.56
N LEU A 63 2.09 -10.53 15.95
CA LEU A 63 1.16 -9.54 16.47
C LEU A 63 -0.29 -10.05 16.54
N LEU A 64 -0.72 -10.78 15.51
CA LEU A 64 -2.07 -11.37 15.49
C LEU A 64 -2.27 -12.47 16.54
N MET A 65 -1.20 -13.11 16.97
CA MET A 65 -1.25 -14.18 18.00
C MET A 65 -1.11 -13.64 19.42
N GLN A 66 -0.88 -12.35 19.60
CA GLN A 66 -0.83 -11.72 20.92
C GLN A 66 -2.24 -11.51 21.49
N GLU A 67 -2.39 -11.70 22.80
CA GLU A 67 -3.64 -11.43 23.50
C GLU A 67 -3.93 -9.93 23.66
N THR A 68 -2.89 -9.11 23.61
CA THR A 68 -2.99 -7.65 23.74
C THR A 68 -2.80 -6.95 22.41
N LEU A 69 -3.61 -5.94 22.14
CA LEU A 69 -3.45 -5.10 20.98
C LEU A 69 -2.20 -4.23 21.09
N PRO A 70 -1.42 -4.06 20.02
CA PRO A 70 -0.33 -3.11 20.01
C PRO A 70 -0.83 -1.68 20.25
N SER A 71 0.01 -0.85 20.87
CA SER A 71 -0.31 0.56 21.06
C SER A 71 -0.47 1.29 19.72
N ALA A 72 -1.43 2.22 19.68
CA ALA A 72 -1.58 3.08 18.52
C ALA A 72 -0.38 4.02 18.38
N SER A 73 0.01 4.32 17.13
CA SER A 73 0.95 5.40 16.85
C SER A 73 0.39 6.75 17.32
N ASP A 74 1.23 7.61 17.87
CA ASP A 74 0.85 8.95 18.32
C ASP A 74 0.31 9.83 17.18
N SER A 75 0.75 9.56 15.95
CA SER A 75 0.30 10.25 14.74
C SER A 75 -0.92 9.63 14.06
N CYS A 76 -1.51 8.58 14.64
CA CYS A 76 -2.66 7.89 14.06
C CYS A 76 -3.96 8.70 14.21
N GLU A 77 -4.37 9.41 13.17
CA GLU A 77 -5.61 10.20 13.13
C GLU A 77 -6.87 9.35 13.38
N LYS A 78 -6.91 8.14 12.80
CA LYS A 78 -8.02 7.17 13.00
C LYS A 78 -8.17 6.78 14.48
N CYS A 79 -7.07 6.46 15.13
CA CYS A 79 -7.08 6.07 16.54
C CYS A 79 -7.48 7.23 17.44
N THR A 80 -7.01 8.43 17.13
CA THR A 80 -7.39 9.66 17.82
C THR A 80 -8.88 9.96 17.68
N TYR A 81 -9.42 9.80 16.47
CA TYR A 81 -10.86 9.95 16.21
C TYR A 81 -11.70 8.93 17.00
N LEU A 82 -11.32 7.66 16.93
CA LEU A 82 -12.04 6.59 17.66
C LEU A 82 -12.03 6.83 19.16
N LYS A 83 -10.91 7.27 19.73
CA LYS A 83 -10.78 7.59 21.17
C LYS A 83 -11.71 8.72 21.58
N LYS A 84 -11.76 9.80 20.79
CA LYS A 84 -12.68 10.93 21.02
C LYS A 84 -14.14 10.52 20.91
N ARG A 85 -14.50 9.75 19.88
CA ARG A 85 -15.85 9.25 19.69
C ARG A 85 -16.31 8.37 20.86
N TRP A 86 -15.45 7.48 21.34
CA TRP A 86 -15.73 6.62 22.48
C TRP A 86 -15.98 7.42 23.77
N GLN A 87 -15.15 8.43 24.02
CA GLN A 87 -15.33 9.33 25.16
C GLN A 87 -16.65 10.11 25.11
N LEU A 88 -17.10 10.51 23.93
CA LEU A 88 -18.39 11.17 23.74
C LEU A 88 -19.56 10.21 23.98
N ALA A 89 -19.47 8.98 23.50
CA ALA A 89 -20.51 7.97 23.69
C ALA A 89 -20.72 7.60 25.17
N GLN A 90 -19.67 7.67 25.99
CA GLN A 90 -19.77 7.40 27.46
C GLN A 90 -20.41 8.55 28.23
N LYS A 91 -20.53 9.74 27.66
CA LYS A 91 -21.15 10.91 28.27
C LYS A 91 -22.66 11.04 28.01
N LEU A 92 -23.16 10.20 27.14
CA LEU A 92 -24.59 10.11 26.80
C LEU A 92 -25.30 9.09 27.69
#